data_499a5ec77797372c83e8c3aecd2560e5
#
_entry.id   499a5ec77797372c83e8c3aecd2560e5
#
_cell.length_a   1.000
_cell.length_b   1.000
_cell.length_c   1.000
_cell.angle_alpha   90.00
_cell.angle_beta   90.00
_cell.angle_gamma   90.00
#
_symmetry.space_group_name_H-M   'P 1'
#
loop_
_entity.id
_entity.type
_entity.pdbx_description
1 polymer ?
#
loop_
_entity_poly.entity_id
_entity_poly.type
_entity_poly.pdbx_seq_one_letter_code
_entity_poly.pdbx_strand_id
1 'polypeptide(L)' 'LLIELLNSIVDYTNNTELEQDVKVITQKHNELAETVNELKTKVETYSDKINELEERVHQLENASQS' A
#
# COMPACT_ATOMS: atom_id res chain seq x y z
N LEU A 1 -19.90 -36.81 25.28
CA LEU A 1 -20.78 -35.64 25.12
C LEU A 1 -20.09 -34.34 25.56
N LEU A 2 -19.50 -34.32 26.77
CA LEU A 2 -18.80 -33.11 27.24
C LEU A 2 -17.58 -32.78 26.40
N ILE A 3 -16.82 -33.79 25.99
CA ILE A 3 -15.63 -33.59 25.16
C ILE A 3 -16.04 -33.06 23.79
N GLU A 4 -17.10 -33.57 23.21
CA GLU A 4 -17.61 -33.11 21.93
C GLU A 4 -18.08 -31.66 22.01
N LEU A 5 -18.77 -31.30 23.08
CA LEU A 5 -19.21 -29.93 23.29
C LEU A 5 -18.05 -28.98 23.49
N LEU A 6 -17.03 -29.37 24.25
CA LEU A 6 -15.83 -28.60 24.44
C LEU A 6 -15.09 -28.38 23.11
N ASN A 7 -14.97 -29.43 22.30
CA ASN A 7 -14.33 -29.31 20.99
C ASN A 7 -15.10 -28.37 20.07
N SER A 8 -16.43 -28.43 20.09
CA SER A 8 -17.27 -27.52 19.31
C SER A 8 -17.08 -26.06 19.74
N ILE A 9 -16.99 -25.81 21.05
CA ILE A 9 -16.75 -24.47 21.58
C ILE A 9 -15.38 -23.96 21.18
N VAL A 10 -14.35 -24.79 21.27
CA VAL A 10 -12.99 -24.42 20.86
C VAL A 10 -12.96 -24.14 19.37
N ASP A 11 -13.56 -24.96 18.54
CA ASP A 11 -13.62 -24.73 17.08
C ASP A 11 -14.33 -23.42 16.76
N TYR A 12 -15.44 -23.13 17.44
CA TYR A 12 -16.17 -21.87 17.25
C TYR A 12 -15.31 -20.67 17.62
N THR A 13 -14.60 -20.75 18.76
CA THR A 13 -13.72 -19.67 19.23
C THR A 13 -12.59 -19.46 18.24
N ASN A 14 -11.97 -20.54 17.74
CA ASN A 14 -10.89 -20.44 16.76
C ASN A 14 -11.38 -19.80 15.46
N ASN A 15 -12.58 -20.17 14.98
CA ASN A 15 -13.16 -19.59 13.79
C ASN A 15 -13.43 -18.08 13.98
N THR A 16 -13.90 -17.69 15.16
CA THR A 16 -14.14 -16.28 15.48
C THR A 16 -12.84 -15.48 15.46
N GLU A 17 -11.77 -16.02 16.02
CA GLU A 17 -10.45 -15.39 15.99
C GLU A 17 -9.94 -15.26 14.57
N LEU A 18 -10.08 -16.32 13.76
CA LEU A 18 -9.65 -16.28 12.34
C LEU A 18 -10.45 -15.24 11.55
N GLU A 19 -11.76 -15.17 11.78
CA GLU A 19 -12.57 -14.15 11.13
C GLU A 19 -12.12 -12.73 11.49
N GLN A 20 -11.79 -12.51 12.76
CA GLN A 20 -11.30 -11.22 13.23
C GLN A 20 -9.95 -10.91 12.60
N ASP A 21 -9.05 -11.88 12.54
CA ASP A 21 -7.75 -11.72 11.92
C ASP A 21 -7.87 -11.38 10.43
N VAL A 22 -8.77 -12.05 9.72
CA VAL A 22 -9.04 -11.76 8.30
C VAL A 22 -9.53 -10.34 8.14
N LYS A 23 -10.41 -9.86 9.01
CA LYS A 23 -10.89 -8.48 8.94
C LYS A 23 -9.75 -7.48 9.13
N VAL A 24 -8.87 -7.71 10.10
CA VAL A 24 -7.72 -6.84 10.35
C VAL A 24 -6.78 -6.84 9.15
N ILE A 25 -6.47 -8.01 8.61
CA ILE A 25 -5.60 -8.14 7.44
C ILE A 25 -6.21 -7.43 6.23
N THR A 26 -7.50 -7.60 6.00
CA THR A 26 -8.20 -6.95 4.89
C THR A 26 -8.13 -5.43 5.02
N GLN A 27 -8.35 -4.90 6.22
CA GLN A 27 -8.27 -3.47 6.46
C GLN A 27 -6.87 -2.94 6.20
N LYS A 28 -5.86 -3.62 6.72
CA LYS A 28 -4.46 -3.22 6.51
C LYS A 28 -4.06 -3.33 5.05
N HIS A 29 -4.55 -4.34 4.36
CA HIS A 29 -4.30 -4.50 2.93
C HIS A 29 -4.90 -3.33 2.15
N ASN A 30 -6.11 -2.92 2.47
CA ASN A 30 -6.76 -1.78 1.81
C ASN A 30 -6.01 -0.48 2.09
N GLU A 31 -5.56 -0.27 3.33
CA GLU A 31 -4.75 0.90 3.69
C GLU A 31 -3.44 0.92 2.91
N LEU A 32 -2.79 -0.23 2.79
CA LEU A 32 -1.57 -0.36 2.03
C LEU A 32 -1.80 -0.07 0.55
N ALA A 33 -2.90 -0.57 -0.01
CA ALA A 33 -3.24 -0.30 -1.42
C ALA A 33 -3.42 1.20 -1.66
N GLU A 34 -4.06 1.92 -0.75
CA GLU A 34 -4.20 3.37 -0.83
C GLU A 34 -2.84 4.06 -0.78
N THR A 35 -1.97 3.63 0.13
CA THR A 35 -0.62 4.19 0.25
C THR A 35 0.17 3.96 -1.03
N VAL A 36 0.08 2.77 -1.61
CA VAL A 36 0.75 2.46 -2.88
C VAL A 36 0.26 3.37 -4.00
N ASN A 37 -1.05 3.60 -4.07
CA ASN A 37 -1.62 4.51 -5.07
C ASN A 37 -1.12 5.94 -4.89
N GLU A 38 -1.05 6.43 -3.65
CA GLU A 38 -0.51 7.75 -3.36
C GLU A 38 0.96 7.87 -3.76
N LEU A 39 1.75 6.84 -3.45
CA LEU A 39 3.16 6.81 -3.82
C LEU A 39 3.33 6.77 -5.34
N LYS A 40 2.50 6.02 -6.03
CA LYS A 40 2.51 5.98 -7.50
C LYS A 40 2.29 7.39 -8.07
N THR A 41 1.30 8.11 -7.56
CA THR A 41 1.02 9.48 -7.98
C THR A 41 2.21 10.39 -7.72
N LYS A 42 2.83 10.28 -6.55
CA LYS A 42 4.01 11.08 -6.22
C LYS A 42 5.17 10.79 -7.14
N VAL A 43 5.41 9.51 -7.44
CA VAL A 43 6.48 9.11 -8.36
C VAL A 43 6.24 9.71 -9.74
N GLU A 44 5.02 9.67 -10.24
CA GLU A 44 4.67 10.27 -11.54
C GLU A 44 4.91 11.77 -11.53
N THR A 45 4.50 12.47 -10.47
CA THR A 45 4.69 13.91 -10.31
C THR A 45 6.18 14.26 -10.27
N TYR A 46 6.97 13.50 -9.51
CA TYR A 46 8.41 13.75 -9.41
C TYR A 46 9.13 13.43 -10.72
N SER A 47 8.69 12.39 -11.41
CA SER A 47 9.24 12.07 -12.73
C SER A 47 9.01 13.21 -13.72
N ASP A 48 7.80 13.77 -13.73
CA ASP A 48 7.48 14.92 -14.59
C ASP A 48 8.32 16.14 -14.22
N LYS A 49 8.53 16.39 -12.94
CA LYS A 49 9.38 17.50 -12.49
C LYS A 49 10.84 17.29 -12.87
N ILE A 50 11.32 16.07 -12.76
CA ILE A 50 12.69 15.75 -13.16
C ILE A 50 12.86 16.03 -14.65
N ASN A 51 11.93 15.59 -15.48
CA ASN A 51 11.96 15.82 -16.91
C ASN A 51 11.94 17.33 -17.23
N GLU A 52 11.09 18.08 -16.54
CA GLU A 52 11.03 19.53 -16.67
C GLU A 52 12.36 20.21 -16.29
N LEU A 53 12.93 19.81 -15.17
CA LEU A 53 14.20 20.36 -14.70
C LEU A 53 15.36 20.01 -15.62
N GLU A 54 15.37 18.77 -16.14
CA GLU A 54 16.38 18.37 -17.13
C GLU A 54 16.31 19.24 -18.39
N GLU A 55 15.11 19.51 -18.85
CA GLU A 55 14.91 20.39 -20.01
C GLU A 55 15.40 21.80 -19.71
N ARG A 56 15.09 22.34 -18.52
CA ARG A 56 15.54 23.69 -18.13
C ARG A 56 17.06 23.75 -18.01
N VAL A 57 17.68 22.73 -17.44
CA VAL A 57 19.13 22.64 -17.36
C VAL A 57 19.72 22.60 -18.75
N HIS A 58 19.15 21.82 -19.65
CA HIS A 58 19.63 21.74 -21.03
C HIS A 58 19.53 23.08 -21.74
N GLN A 59 18.45 23.83 -21.55
CA GLN A 59 18.27 25.16 -22.09
C GLN A 59 19.32 26.15 -21.54
N LEU A 60 19.61 26.04 -20.25
CA LEU A 60 20.63 26.91 -19.61
C LEU A 60 22.03 26.56 -20.11
N GLU A 61 22.32 25.28 -20.30
CA GLU A 61 23.62 24.88 -20.87
C GLU A 61 23.78 25.39 -22.28
N ASN A 62 22.75 25.30 -23.10
CA ASN A 62 22.80 25.86 -24.46
C ASN A 62 22.95 27.37 -24.46
N ALA A 63 22.27 28.06 -23.57
CA ALA A 63 22.41 29.52 -23.43
C ALA A 63 23.83 29.91 -23.01
N SER A 64 24.45 29.12 -22.13
CA SER A 64 25.83 29.38 -21.70
C SER A 64 26.83 29.18 -22.81
N GLN A 65 26.55 28.27 -23.76
CA GLN A 65 27.47 28.02 -24.88
C GLN A 65 27.37 29.04 -26.00
N SER A 66 26.23 29.71 -26.05
CA SER A 66 26.06 30.76 -27.07
C SER A 66 26.51 32.10 -26.61
#